data_68d70ec5f7e85207ffc8b6b13dedcf25
#
_entry.id   68d70ec5f7e85207ffc8b6b13dedcf25
#
_cell.length_a   1.000
_cell.length_b   1.000
_cell.length_c   1.000
_cell.angle_alpha   90.00
_cell.angle_beta   90.00
_cell.angle_gamma   90.00
#
_symmetry.space_group_name_H-M   'P 1'
#
loop_
_entity.id
_entity.type
_entity.pdbx_description
1 polymer ?
#
loop_
_entity_poly.entity_id
_entity_poly.type
_entity_poly.pdbx_seq_one_letter_code
_entity_poly.pdbx_strand_id
1 'polypeptide(L)'
;MYNLYTKFVKILEICKQFSENLVNESGNVPRRGPVPKFSDLEVVALSLTAETESIDSEKWLFDYKLQEYKDNIPNLISRRQFNDRRKKTAGLCEELRKRIAMEMDGGEEQFFVDSKPIEVCRVARGKRCKMGRTGNFSQAPDFGFCASQNTYYFGYKLHALCGLSGVIHSYDLSKASVADLHYMKDVKHTYHDCSIYGDKGYIGADVQLDLFETAHIRLECPYRLNQKDWKPTFIPFAKARKRIETIFSQLTDQFLVIRNYAKITNGLFARIIGKISALTILQYVNFINDKPIGRIKYALNQFRQQVLFISFRHLAVGGPVFLPLGFRYCNLFDAAKILRFFRV
;
A
#
# COMPACT_ATOMS: atom_id res chain seq x y z
N MET A 1 8.84 23.35 -3.88
CA MET A 1 7.40 23.07 -3.77
C MET A 1 7.13 21.69 -4.35
N TYR A 2 6.41 20.83 -3.68
CA TYR A 2 6.11 19.47 -4.16
C TYR A 2 5.24 19.54 -5.40
N ASN A 3 5.67 18.94 -6.50
CA ASN A 3 4.83 18.83 -7.67
C ASN A 3 4.07 17.50 -7.63
N LEU A 4 2.78 17.53 -7.25
CA LEU A 4 1.89 16.38 -7.25
C LEU A 4 1.83 15.71 -8.64
N TYR A 5 1.90 16.51 -9.69
CA TYR A 5 1.88 16.04 -11.07
C TYR A 5 3.11 15.19 -11.42
N THR A 6 4.32 15.61 -11.06
CA THR A 6 5.54 14.81 -11.28
C THR A 6 5.46 13.44 -10.59
N LYS A 7 4.92 13.40 -9.37
CA LYS A 7 4.70 12.16 -8.65
C LYS A 7 3.67 11.28 -9.36
N PHE A 8 2.56 11.87 -9.82
CA PHE A 8 1.54 11.18 -10.59
C PHE A 8 2.12 10.55 -11.86
N VAL A 9 2.91 11.30 -12.64
CA VAL A 9 3.56 10.78 -13.85
C VAL A 9 4.47 9.60 -13.54
N LYS A 10 5.33 9.71 -12.53
CA LYS A 10 6.23 8.62 -12.14
C LYS A 10 5.48 7.37 -11.68
N ILE A 11 4.43 7.53 -10.89
CA ILE A 11 3.60 6.39 -10.44
C ILE A 11 2.86 5.78 -11.65
N LEU A 12 2.39 6.60 -12.58
CA LEU A 12 1.76 6.13 -13.82
C LEU A 12 2.75 5.32 -14.69
N GLU A 13 4.00 5.75 -14.80
CA GLU A 13 5.06 5.01 -15.50
C GLU A 13 5.30 3.63 -14.85
N ILE A 14 5.39 3.57 -13.53
CA ILE A 14 5.49 2.30 -12.81
C ILE A 14 4.25 1.43 -13.08
N CYS A 15 3.05 1.99 -13.00
CA CYS A 15 1.83 1.23 -13.29
C CYS A 15 1.82 0.68 -14.74
N LYS A 16 2.29 1.46 -15.72
CA LYS A 16 2.41 1.02 -17.12
C LYS A 16 3.39 -0.14 -17.26
N GLN A 17 4.55 -0.07 -16.60
CA GLN A 17 5.57 -1.13 -16.64
C GLN A 17 5.01 -2.48 -16.20
N PHE A 18 4.12 -2.52 -15.23
CA PHE A 18 3.54 -3.76 -14.68
C PHE A 18 2.14 -4.10 -15.22
N SER A 19 1.65 -3.36 -16.22
CA SER A 19 0.27 -3.50 -16.72
C SER A 19 0.11 -4.42 -17.93
N GLU A 20 1.16 -5.08 -18.38
CA GLU A 20 1.13 -6.01 -19.53
C GLU A 20 0.00 -7.03 -19.39
N ASN A 21 -0.79 -7.23 -20.44
CA ASN A 21 -1.95 -8.11 -20.48
C ASN A 21 -3.09 -7.80 -19.48
N LEU A 22 -3.01 -6.68 -18.72
CA LEU A 22 -4.09 -6.23 -17.84
C LEU A 22 -4.95 -5.14 -18.47
N VAL A 23 -4.36 -4.36 -19.37
CA VAL A 23 -5.01 -3.22 -20.03
C VAL A 23 -4.70 -3.22 -21.53
N ASN A 24 -5.52 -2.51 -22.29
CA ASN A 24 -5.27 -2.25 -23.70
C ASN A 24 -4.22 -1.12 -23.89
N GLU A 25 -3.84 -0.83 -25.14
CA GLU A 25 -2.89 0.23 -25.48
C GLU A 25 -3.23 1.62 -24.92
N SER A 26 -4.53 1.90 -24.74
CA SER A 26 -5.02 3.14 -24.13
C SER A 26 -4.97 3.13 -22.58
N GLY A 27 -4.45 2.08 -21.96
CA GLY A 27 -4.36 1.95 -20.50
C GLY A 27 -5.69 1.65 -19.80
N ASN A 28 -6.68 1.08 -20.52
CA ASN A 28 -7.97 0.73 -19.98
C ASN A 28 -8.15 -0.79 -19.90
N VAL A 29 -8.78 -1.27 -18.83
CA VAL A 29 -9.22 -2.66 -18.72
C VAL A 29 -10.19 -2.98 -19.88
N PRO A 30 -10.00 -4.08 -20.61
CA PRO A 30 -10.89 -4.46 -21.71
C PRO A 30 -12.34 -4.56 -21.26
N ARG A 31 -13.24 -3.85 -21.94
CA ARG A 31 -14.67 -3.82 -21.66
C ARG A 31 -15.48 -3.39 -22.88
N ARG A 32 -16.76 -3.69 -22.90
CA ARG A 32 -17.70 -3.18 -23.91
C ARG A 32 -18.02 -1.69 -23.66
N GLY A 33 -18.22 -0.92 -24.72
CA GLY A 33 -18.63 0.47 -24.67
C GLY A 33 -17.50 1.48 -24.96
N PRO A 34 -17.77 2.78 -24.77
CA PRO A 34 -16.81 3.83 -25.09
C PRO A 34 -15.53 3.74 -24.24
N VAL A 35 -14.37 3.93 -24.89
CA VAL A 35 -13.07 3.96 -24.22
C VAL A 35 -12.89 5.28 -23.47
N PRO A 36 -12.65 5.26 -22.16
CA PRO A 36 -12.44 6.49 -21.39
C PRO A 36 -11.13 7.19 -21.81
N LYS A 37 -11.20 8.51 -22.03
CA LYS A 37 -10.02 9.33 -22.32
C LYS A 37 -9.05 9.43 -21.13
N PHE A 38 -9.56 9.58 -19.91
CA PHE A 38 -8.77 9.42 -18.68
C PHE A 38 -8.75 7.93 -18.36
N SER A 39 -7.65 7.25 -18.59
CA SER A 39 -7.55 5.78 -18.57
C SER A 39 -7.74 5.18 -17.17
N ASP A 40 -7.92 3.86 -17.09
CA ASP A 40 -8.01 3.15 -15.80
C ASP A 40 -6.66 3.15 -15.07
N LEU A 41 -5.54 3.10 -15.80
CA LEU A 41 -4.20 3.27 -15.20
C LEU A 41 -4.02 4.66 -14.61
N GLU A 42 -4.51 5.72 -15.26
CA GLU A 42 -4.47 7.08 -14.69
C GLU A 42 -5.34 7.20 -13.43
N VAL A 43 -6.49 6.55 -13.38
CA VAL A 43 -7.32 6.49 -12.15
C VAL A 43 -6.56 5.81 -11.01
N VAL A 44 -5.90 4.67 -11.28
CA VAL A 44 -5.08 3.96 -10.30
C VAL A 44 -3.92 4.84 -9.87
N ALA A 45 -3.13 5.38 -10.80
CA ALA A 45 -1.97 6.21 -10.51
C ALA A 45 -2.34 7.47 -9.70
N LEU A 46 -3.44 8.15 -10.03
CA LEU A 46 -3.94 9.30 -9.27
C LEU A 46 -4.36 8.91 -7.86
N SER A 47 -5.03 7.75 -7.70
CA SER A 47 -5.38 7.21 -6.38
C SER A 47 -4.13 6.93 -5.54
N LEU A 48 -3.13 6.25 -6.10
CA LEU A 48 -1.88 5.93 -5.42
C LEU A 48 -1.07 7.19 -5.08
N THR A 49 -1.08 8.19 -5.97
CA THR A 49 -0.45 9.49 -5.72
C THR A 49 -1.08 10.18 -4.51
N ALA A 50 -2.41 10.21 -4.43
CA ALA A 50 -3.11 10.79 -3.28
C ALA A 50 -2.76 10.07 -1.97
N GLU A 51 -2.71 8.73 -1.98
CA GLU A 51 -2.35 7.95 -0.79
C GLU A 51 -0.87 8.18 -0.39
N THR A 52 0.07 8.28 -1.33
CA THR A 52 1.49 8.58 -1.01
C THR A 52 1.68 9.98 -0.42
N GLU A 53 0.78 10.92 -0.72
CA GLU A 53 0.75 12.27 -0.16
C GLU A 53 -0.09 12.38 1.13
N SER A 54 -0.57 11.25 1.67
CA SER A 54 -1.47 11.21 2.84
C SER A 54 -2.76 12.02 2.64
N ILE A 55 -3.23 12.13 1.39
CA ILE A 55 -4.47 12.83 1.05
C ILE A 55 -5.64 11.84 1.13
N ASP A 56 -6.33 11.80 2.25
CA ASP A 56 -7.48 10.92 2.48
C ASP A 56 -8.82 11.50 2.00
N SER A 57 -8.87 12.81 1.73
CA SER A 57 -10.06 13.52 1.26
C SER A 57 -10.05 13.72 -0.25
N GLU A 58 -10.91 12.99 -0.98
CA GLU A 58 -11.12 13.20 -2.42
C GLU A 58 -11.61 14.63 -2.73
N LYS A 59 -12.37 15.24 -1.83
CA LYS A 59 -12.79 16.63 -1.98
C LYS A 59 -11.57 17.57 -1.96
N TRP A 60 -10.69 17.41 -0.98
CA TRP A 60 -9.46 18.20 -0.88
C TRP A 60 -8.56 17.99 -2.09
N LEU A 61 -8.42 16.75 -2.57
CA LEU A 61 -7.64 16.43 -3.76
C LEU A 61 -8.16 17.21 -4.99
N PHE A 62 -9.48 17.14 -5.26
CA PHE A 62 -10.07 17.71 -6.48
C PHE A 62 -10.29 19.22 -6.42
N ASP A 63 -10.73 19.74 -5.27
CA ASP A 63 -11.12 21.16 -5.15
C ASP A 63 -9.89 22.07 -4.92
N TYR A 64 -8.76 21.51 -4.43
CA TYR A 64 -7.56 22.29 -4.11
C TYR A 64 -6.31 21.80 -4.81
N LYS A 65 -5.90 20.55 -4.59
CA LYS A 65 -4.60 20.06 -5.04
C LYS A 65 -4.47 19.91 -6.56
N LEU A 66 -5.50 19.44 -7.23
CA LEU A 66 -5.50 19.25 -8.68
C LEU A 66 -5.82 20.52 -9.46
N GLN A 67 -6.27 21.60 -8.81
CA GLN A 67 -6.56 22.87 -9.49
C GLN A 67 -5.32 23.48 -10.13
N GLU A 68 -4.15 23.32 -9.47
CA GLU A 68 -2.86 23.82 -9.95
C GLU A 68 -2.36 23.08 -11.22
N TYR A 69 -2.94 21.90 -11.54
CA TYR A 69 -2.47 21.00 -12.60
C TYR A 69 -3.53 20.71 -13.67
N LYS A 70 -4.56 21.55 -13.78
CA LYS A 70 -5.64 21.34 -14.76
C LYS A 70 -5.13 21.26 -16.20
N ASP A 71 -4.20 22.11 -16.54
CA ASP A 71 -3.62 22.18 -17.91
C ASP A 71 -2.70 20.98 -18.19
N ASN A 72 -2.11 20.40 -17.14
CA ASN A 72 -1.25 19.23 -17.24
C ASN A 72 -2.05 17.92 -17.35
N ILE A 73 -3.32 17.92 -16.90
CA ILE A 73 -4.21 16.73 -16.91
C ILE A 73 -5.51 17.11 -17.64
N PRO A 74 -5.48 17.30 -18.97
CA PRO A 74 -6.62 17.85 -19.73
C PRO A 74 -7.84 16.94 -19.73
N ASN A 75 -7.68 15.63 -19.56
CA ASN A 75 -8.78 14.65 -19.52
C ASN A 75 -9.24 14.31 -18.09
N LEU A 76 -8.83 15.09 -17.09
CA LEU A 76 -9.20 14.81 -15.70
C LEU A 76 -10.72 14.72 -15.53
N ILE A 77 -11.15 13.62 -14.94
CA ILE A 77 -12.57 13.34 -14.68
C ILE A 77 -13.07 14.06 -13.41
N SER A 78 -14.37 14.15 -13.25
CA SER A 78 -14.97 14.72 -12.04
C SER A 78 -14.66 13.83 -10.80
N ARG A 79 -14.69 14.43 -9.60
CA ARG A 79 -14.53 13.72 -8.33
C ARG A 79 -15.48 12.53 -8.19
N ARG A 80 -16.75 12.68 -8.63
CA ARG A 80 -17.73 11.59 -8.58
C ARG A 80 -17.32 10.43 -9.49
N GLN A 81 -16.96 10.73 -10.74
CA GLN A 81 -16.47 9.71 -11.68
C GLN A 81 -15.21 9.01 -11.17
N PHE A 82 -14.27 9.78 -10.58
CA PHE A 82 -13.07 9.23 -9.95
C PHE A 82 -13.41 8.24 -8.82
N ASN A 83 -14.29 8.63 -7.89
CA ASN A 83 -14.72 7.75 -6.80
C ASN A 83 -15.37 6.45 -7.30
N ASP A 84 -16.22 6.54 -8.32
CA ASP A 84 -16.89 5.37 -8.89
C ASP A 84 -15.91 4.49 -9.67
N ARG A 85 -15.00 5.07 -10.45
CA ARG A 85 -13.99 4.33 -11.19
C ARG A 85 -12.93 3.71 -10.28
N ARG A 86 -12.48 4.41 -9.24
CA ARG A 86 -11.56 3.87 -8.24
C ARG A 86 -12.04 2.55 -7.63
N LYS A 87 -13.33 2.43 -7.35
CA LYS A 87 -13.94 1.17 -6.87
C LYS A 87 -13.91 0.08 -7.93
N LYS A 88 -14.17 0.43 -9.20
CA LYS A 88 -14.18 -0.51 -10.32
C LYS A 88 -12.77 -0.98 -10.72
N THR A 89 -11.76 -0.13 -10.55
CA THR A 89 -10.35 -0.43 -10.86
C THR A 89 -9.58 -1.01 -9.67
N ALA A 90 -10.24 -1.31 -8.55
CA ALA A 90 -9.59 -1.88 -7.38
C ALA A 90 -8.89 -3.22 -7.68
N GLY A 91 -9.50 -4.08 -8.52
CA GLY A 91 -8.88 -5.32 -8.98
C GLY A 91 -7.62 -5.10 -9.81
N LEU A 92 -7.64 -4.12 -10.73
CA LEU A 92 -6.45 -3.72 -11.48
C LEU A 92 -5.33 -3.22 -10.55
N CYS A 93 -5.69 -2.38 -9.58
CA CYS A 93 -4.74 -1.86 -8.59
C CYS A 93 -4.08 -2.99 -7.78
N GLU A 94 -4.85 -3.99 -7.36
CA GLU A 94 -4.34 -5.14 -6.63
C GLU A 94 -3.44 -6.02 -7.49
N GLU A 95 -3.79 -6.24 -8.74
CA GLU A 95 -2.97 -7.06 -9.64
C GLU A 95 -1.62 -6.39 -9.94
N LEU A 96 -1.61 -5.08 -10.17
CA LEU A 96 -0.37 -4.30 -10.30
C LEU A 96 0.48 -4.41 -9.03
N ARG A 97 -0.14 -4.28 -7.84
CA ARG A 97 0.55 -4.43 -6.57
C ARG A 97 1.23 -5.80 -6.43
N LYS A 98 0.52 -6.88 -6.78
CA LYS A 98 1.06 -8.26 -6.72
C LYS A 98 2.28 -8.40 -7.61
N ARG A 99 2.22 -7.95 -8.85
CA ARG A 99 3.34 -8.00 -9.80
C ARG A 99 4.56 -7.22 -9.29
N ILE A 100 4.33 -6.03 -8.75
CA ILE A 100 5.39 -5.22 -8.16
C ILE A 100 5.99 -5.89 -6.92
N ALA A 101 5.19 -6.52 -6.08
CA ALA A 101 5.66 -7.26 -4.92
C ALA A 101 6.51 -8.48 -5.33
N MET A 102 6.08 -9.22 -6.34
CA MET A 102 6.82 -10.37 -6.90
C MET A 102 8.15 -9.95 -7.52
N GLU A 103 8.23 -8.79 -8.17
CA GLU A 103 9.49 -8.25 -8.70
C GLU A 103 10.52 -7.95 -7.60
N MET A 104 10.05 -7.45 -6.46
CA MET A 104 10.94 -7.11 -5.34
C MET A 104 11.36 -8.32 -4.49
N ASP A 105 10.50 -9.34 -4.38
CA ASP A 105 10.59 -10.34 -3.30
C ASP A 105 10.00 -11.70 -3.70
N GLY A 106 9.99 -12.03 -5.01
CA GLY A 106 9.34 -13.23 -5.53
C GLY A 106 9.97 -14.57 -5.17
N GLY A 107 11.19 -14.56 -4.60
CA GLY A 107 11.90 -15.77 -4.12
C GLY A 107 11.82 -15.95 -2.60
N GLU A 108 10.96 -15.22 -1.89
CA GLU A 108 10.88 -15.32 -0.43
C GLU A 108 10.14 -16.59 0.01
N GLU A 109 10.75 -17.32 0.92
CA GLU A 109 10.22 -18.56 1.52
C GLU A 109 9.87 -18.37 3.01
N GLN A 110 10.13 -17.20 3.57
CA GLN A 110 9.89 -16.88 4.98
C GLN A 110 8.98 -15.68 5.13
N PHE A 111 7.81 -15.90 5.68
CA PHE A 111 6.79 -14.90 5.81
C PHE A 111 6.41 -14.64 7.27
N PHE A 112 5.83 -13.49 7.51
CA PHE A 112 5.23 -13.11 8.79
C PHE A 112 3.78 -12.78 8.58
N VAL A 113 2.94 -13.26 9.48
CA VAL A 113 1.52 -12.98 9.51
C VAL A 113 1.14 -12.27 10.80
N ASP A 114 0.37 -11.22 10.67
CA ASP A 114 -0.24 -10.51 11.79
C ASP A 114 -1.53 -9.84 11.35
N SER A 115 -2.34 -9.39 12.30
CA SER A 115 -3.61 -8.71 12.03
C SER A 115 -3.69 -7.35 12.71
N LYS A 116 -4.39 -6.40 12.05
CA LYS A 116 -4.62 -5.06 12.57
C LYS A 116 -6.11 -4.72 12.57
N PRO A 117 -6.66 -4.20 13.69
CA PRO A 117 -8.02 -3.68 13.73
C PRO A 117 -8.23 -2.52 12.76
N ILE A 118 -9.33 -2.59 12.01
CA ILE A 118 -9.81 -1.50 11.13
C ILE A 118 -11.20 -1.10 11.62
N GLU A 119 -11.24 -0.09 12.46
CA GLU A 119 -12.49 0.43 13.00
C GLU A 119 -13.30 1.15 11.91
N VAL A 120 -14.59 0.85 11.84
CA VAL A 120 -15.54 1.47 10.90
C VAL A 120 -16.28 2.62 11.55
N CYS A 121 -16.66 2.46 12.80
CA CYS A 121 -17.29 3.50 13.60
C CYS A 121 -17.14 3.17 15.09
N ARG A 122 -17.39 4.15 15.95
CA ARG A 122 -17.39 3.94 17.40
C ARG A 122 -18.30 2.77 17.80
N VAL A 123 -17.88 1.94 18.74
CA VAL A 123 -18.59 0.75 19.23
C VAL A 123 -20.08 1.01 19.54
N ALA A 124 -20.39 2.13 20.20
CA ALA A 124 -21.78 2.52 20.52
C ALA A 124 -22.66 2.75 19.27
N ARG A 125 -22.06 2.95 18.08
CA ARG A 125 -22.78 3.13 16.80
C ARG A 125 -22.85 1.83 15.97
N GLY A 126 -22.16 0.77 16.36
CA GLY A 126 -22.03 -0.47 15.60
C GLY A 126 -23.39 -1.04 15.17
N LYS A 127 -24.35 -1.18 16.09
CA LYS A 127 -25.71 -1.68 15.81
C LYS A 127 -26.49 -0.80 14.80
N ARG A 128 -26.15 0.48 14.65
CA ARG A 128 -26.79 1.43 13.70
C ARG A 128 -25.97 1.60 12.42
N CYS A 129 -24.82 0.97 12.31
CA CYS A 129 -23.96 1.06 11.13
C CYS A 129 -24.70 0.50 9.91
N LYS A 130 -24.73 1.28 8.81
CA LYS A 130 -25.38 0.87 7.54
C LYS A 130 -24.44 0.11 6.61
N MET A 131 -23.13 0.09 6.90
CA MET A 131 -22.16 -0.63 6.09
C MET A 131 -22.48 -2.13 6.11
N GLY A 132 -22.51 -2.77 4.92
CA GLY A 132 -22.83 -4.17 4.77
C GLY A 132 -24.33 -4.54 4.85
N ARG A 133 -25.22 -3.56 5.10
CA ARG A 133 -26.68 -3.81 5.08
C ARG A 133 -27.25 -3.87 3.65
N THR A 134 -26.58 -3.19 2.72
CA THR A 134 -26.91 -3.24 1.28
C THR A 134 -25.86 -4.10 0.59
N GLY A 135 -26.24 -5.30 0.14
CA GLY A 135 -25.33 -6.22 -0.52
C GLY A 135 -25.13 -7.53 0.24
N ASN A 136 -23.93 -8.08 0.15
CA ASN A 136 -23.60 -9.36 0.78
C ASN A 136 -23.38 -9.19 2.30
N PHE A 137 -24.31 -9.70 3.13
CA PHE A 137 -24.20 -9.67 4.58
C PHE A 137 -22.99 -10.43 5.13
N SER A 138 -22.40 -11.35 4.36
CA SER A 138 -21.18 -12.06 4.75
C SER A 138 -20.00 -11.11 4.94
N GLN A 139 -20.02 -9.96 4.27
CA GLN A 139 -18.98 -8.92 4.32
C GLN A 139 -19.32 -7.76 5.28
N ALA A 140 -20.38 -7.85 6.07
CA ALA A 140 -20.72 -6.81 7.03
C ALA A 140 -19.67 -6.73 8.15
N PRO A 141 -19.35 -5.51 8.67
CA PRO A 141 -18.47 -5.37 9.84
C PRO A 141 -19.11 -5.95 11.09
N ASP A 142 -18.29 -6.32 12.08
CA ASP A 142 -18.75 -6.92 13.31
C ASP A 142 -17.97 -6.42 14.53
N PHE A 143 -18.39 -6.81 15.73
CA PHE A 143 -17.70 -6.50 16.98
C PHE A 143 -16.48 -7.42 17.15
N GLY A 144 -15.37 -6.85 17.60
CA GLY A 144 -14.15 -7.56 17.92
C GLY A 144 -13.47 -6.99 19.15
N PHE A 145 -12.52 -7.74 19.67
CA PHE A 145 -11.68 -7.34 20.79
C PHE A 145 -10.20 -7.31 20.37
N CYS A 146 -9.54 -6.21 20.61
CA CYS A 146 -8.11 -6.05 20.39
C CYS A 146 -7.37 -6.29 21.71
N ALA A 147 -6.76 -7.46 21.88
CA ALA A 147 -6.08 -7.84 23.12
C ALA A 147 -4.88 -6.94 23.43
N SER A 148 -4.12 -6.51 22.45
CA SER A 148 -2.95 -5.64 22.63
C SER A 148 -3.29 -4.24 23.16
N GLN A 149 -4.49 -3.74 22.84
CA GLN A 149 -4.99 -2.42 23.26
C GLN A 149 -6.03 -2.53 24.39
N ASN A 150 -6.44 -3.75 24.77
CA ASN A 150 -7.48 -4.03 25.73
C ASN A 150 -8.79 -3.27 25.42
N THR A 151 -9.18 -3.20 24.15
CA THR A 151 -10.35 -2.44 23.69
C THR A 151 -11.25 -3.22 22.76
N TYR A 152 -12.56 -2.98 22.88
CA TYR A 152 -13.54 -3.45 21.90
C TYR A 152 -13.61 -2.45 20.73
N TYR A 153 -13.81 -2.96 19.53
CA TYR A 153 -14.03 -2.15 18.34
C TYR A 153 -15.11 -2.75 17.44
N PHE A 154 -15.64 -1.96 16.52
CA PHE A 154 -16.60 -2.41 15.52
C PHE A 154 -16.02 -2.16 14.12
N GLY A 155 -15.79 -3.25 13.37
CA GLY A 155 -15.17 -3.13 12.05
C GLY A 155 -14.68 -4.45 11.48
N TYR A 156 -13.47 -4.41 10.96
CA TYR A 156 -12.77 -5.52 10.32
C TYR A 156 -11.39 -5.74 10.94
N LYS A 157 -10.77 -6.87 10.63
CA LYS A 157 -9.34 -7.11 10.81
C LYS A 157 -8.66 -7.13 9.44
N LEU A 158 -7.60 -6.36 9.31
CA LEU A 158 -6.67 -6.45 8.18
C LEU A 158 -5.61 -7.47 8.55
N HIS A 159 -5.64 -8.64 7.93
CA HIS A 159 -4.56 -9.63 7.99
C HIS A 159 -3.55 -9.29 6.90
N ALA A 160 -2.27 -9.44 7.19
CA ALA A 160 -1.20 -9.25 6.21
C ALA A 160 -0.14 -10.35 6.34
N LEU A 161 0.29 -10.88 5.20
CA LEU A 161 1.42 -11.77 5.04
C LEU A 161 2.56 -10.99 4.39
N CYS A 162 3.68 -10.85 5.09
CA CYS A 162 4.81 -10.04 4.65
C CYS A 162 6.07 -10.89 4.57
N GLY A 163 6.91 -10.67 3.55
CA GLY A 163 8.25 -11.24 3.47
C GLY A 163 9.24 -10.59 4.46
N LEU A 164 10.45 -11.12 4.53
CA LEU A 164 11.54 -10.61 5.38
C LEU A 164 11.92 -9.17 5.06
N SER A 165 11.82 -8.78 3.81
CA SER A 165 12.06 -7.42 3.32
C SER A 165 11.04 -6.40 3.86
N GLY A 166 9.85 -6.88 4.23
CA GLY A 166 8.69 -6.11 4.63
C GLY A 166 7.75 -5.78 3.46
N VAL A 167 7.86 -6.46 2.35
CA VAL A 167 6.90 -6.41 1.26
C VAL A 167 5.65 -7.20 1.65
N ILE A 168 4.47 -6.61 1.49
CA ILE A 168 3.19 -7.32 1.69
C ILE A 168 2.90 -8.16 0.46
N HIS A 169 2.92 -9.47 0.61
CA HIS A 169 2.61 -10.43 -0.44
C HIS A 169 1.11 -10.69 -0.57
N SER A 170 0.47 -10.97 0.56
CA SER A 170 -0.97 -11.22 0.64
C SER A 170 -1.60 -10.49 1.81
N TYR A 171 -2.86 -10.18 1.68
CA TYR A 171 -3.66 -9.61 2.77
C TYR A 171 -5.15 -9.93 2.57
N ASP A 172 -5.90 -9.89 3.65
CA ASP A 172 -7.36 -10.04 3.63
C ASP A 172 -8.02 -9.16 4.69
N LEU A 173 -9.31 -8.91 4.50
CA LEU A 173 -10.18 -8.17 5.42
C LEU A 173 -11.29 -9.08 5.93
N SER A 174 -11.10 -9.66 7.10
CA SER A 174 -12.13 -10.44 7.80
C SER A 174 -12.98 -9.56 8.72
N LYS A 175 -14.18 -10.04 9.08
CA LYS A 175 -14.96 -9.42 10.15
C LYS A 175 -14.17 -9.43 11.47
N ALA A 176 -14.36 -8.42 12.30
CA ALA A 176 -13.65 -8.31 13.57
C ALA A 176 -13.89 -9.50 14.54
N SER A 177 -15.03 -10.20 14.41
CA SER A 177 -15.38 -11.39 15.20
C SER A 177 -14.66 -12.67 14.77
N VAL A 178 -14.10 -12.71 13.54
CA VAL A 178 -13.43 -13.92 13.00
C VAL A 178 -12.06 -14.08 13.66
N ALA A 179 -11.71 -15.31 14.06
CA ALA A 179 -10.41 -15.60 14.63
C ALA A 179 -9.29 -15.48 13.58
N ASP A 180 -8.11 -14.98 13.98
CA ASP A 180 -6.99 -14.70 13.07
C ASP A 180 -6.53 -15.95 12.32
N LEU A 181 -6.61 -17.12 12.97
CA LEU A 181 -6.24 -18.41 12.39
C LEU A 181 -7.02 -18.75 11.10
N HIS A 182 -8.23 -18.22 10.92
CA HIS A 182 -9.04 -18.49 9.71
C HIS A 182 -8.37 -17.98 8.43
N TYR A 183 -7.62 -16.89 8.49
CA TYR A 183 -6.87 -16.38 7.34
C TYR A 183 -5.86 -17.40 6.80
N MET A 184 -5.28 -18.22 7.68
CA MET A 184 -4.31 -19.24 7.26
C MET A 184 -4.92 -20.32 6.35
N LYS A 185 -6.23 -20.57 6.45
CA LYS A 185 -6.92 -21.51 5.56
C LYS A 185 -6.95 -21.02 4.10
N ASP A 186 -6.96 -19.69 3.90
CA ASP A 186 -6.94 -19.09 2.55
C ASP A 186 -5.51 -19.03 2.01
N VAL A 187 -4.52 -18.80 2.88
CA VAL A 187 -3.09 -18.73 2.52
C VAL A 187 -2.60 -20.01 1.86
N LYS A 188 -3.02 -21.20 2.32
CA LYS A 188 -2.60 -22.49 1.77
C LYS A 188 -2.96 -22.71 0.29
N HIS A 189 -3.93 -21.96 -0.24
CA HIS A 189 -4.30 -22.05 -1.65
C HIS A 189 -3.35 -21.31 -2.59
N THR A 190 -2.49 -20.45 -2.03
CA THR A 190 -1.61 -19.57 -2.80
C THR A 190 -0.13 -19.83 -2.52
N TYR A 191 0.21 -20.29 -1.30
CA TYR A 191 1.58 -20.47 -0.84
C TYR A 191 1.85 -21.93 -0.55
N HIS A 192 3.08 -22.37 -0.87
CA HIS A 192 3.57 -23.72 -0.67
C HIS A 192 5.05 -23.68 -0.28
N ASP A 193 5.54 -24.76 0.35
CA ASP A 193 6.96 -24.98 0.66
C ASP A 193 7.63 -23.79 1.39
N CYS A 194 6.93 -23.18 2.36
CA CYS A 194 7.41 -21.99 3.05
C CYS A 194 7.24 -22.06 4.57
N SER A 195 7.89 -21.14 5.28
CA SER A 195 7.74 -20.96 6.72
C SER A 195 6.98 -19.65 7.01
N ILE A 196 5.95 -19.73 7.82
CA ILE A 196 5.14 -18.57 8.22
C ILE A 196 5.25 -18.41 9.74
N TYR A 197 5.63 -17.23 10.17
CA TYR A 197 5.76 -16.87 11.58
C TYR A 197 4.53 -16.02 12.00
N GLY A 198 3.74 -16.53 12.93
CA GLY A 198 2.56 -15.86 13.47
C GLY A 198 2.66 -15.56 14.96
N ASP A 199 1.82 -14.69 15.48
CA ASP A 199 1.70 -14.48 16.91
C ASP A 199 0.91 -15.62 17.60
N LYS A 200 0.65 -15.49 18.92
CA LYS A 200 -0.10 -16.49 19.70
C LYS A 200 -1.57 -16.62 19.26
N GLY A 201 -2.10 -15.68 18.48
CA GLY A 201 -3.45 -15.73 17.92
C GLY A 201 -3.59 -16.74 16.77
N TYR A 202 -2.45 -17.17 16.20
CA TYR A 202 -2.39 -18.16 15.10
C TYR A 202 -2.10 -19.59 15.59
N ILE A 203 -2.09 -19.84 16.91
CA ILE A 203 -1.90 -21.20 17.46
C ILE A 203 -3.16 -22.02 17.23
N GLY A 204 -3.02 -23.16 16.53
CA GLY A 204 -4.08 -24.14 16.32
C GLY A 204 -3.51 -25.42 15.71
N ALA A 205 -3.41 -26.49 16.51
CA ALA A 205 -2.76 -27.75 16.11
C ALA A 205 -3.33 -28.32 14.81
N ASP A 206 -4.66 -28.36 14.68
CA ASP A 206 -5.33 -28.93 13.51
C ASP A 206 -5.02 -28.12 12.23
N VAL A 207 -5.00 -26.77 12.33
CA VAL A 207 -4.68 -25.90 11.18
C VAL A 207 -3.20 -25.97 10.85
N GLN A 208 -2.31 -26.03 11.85
CA GLN A 208 -0.88 -26.18 11.64
C GLN A 208 -0.56 -27.51 10.93
N LEU A 209 -1.21 -28.59 11.32
CA LEU A 209 -1.08 -29.90 10.69
C LEU A 209 -1.61 -29.89 9.26
N ASP A 210 -2.82 -29.35 9.04
CA ASP A 210 -3.42 -29.22 7.70
C ASP A 210 -2.54 -28.39 6.75
N LEU A 211 -1.96 -27.28 7.20
CA LEU A 211 -1.04 -26.44 6.42
C LEU A 211 0.22 -27.22 6.02
N PHE A 212 0.75 -28.00 6.94
CA PHE A 212 1.96 -28.80 6.69
C PHE A 212 1.69 -29.95 5.73
N GLU A 213 0.62 -30.71 5.95
CA GLU A 213 0.27 -31.88 5.13
C GLU A 213 -0.18 -31.51 3.71
N THR A 214 -0.94 -30.41 3.56
CA THR A 214 -1.54 -30.03 2.26
C THR A 214 -0.72 -29.08 1.42
N ALA A 215 0.14 -28.26 2.03
CA ALA A 215 0.87 -27.20 1.34
C ALA A 215 2.35 -27.09 1.75
N HIS A 216 2.85 -27.98 2.61
CA HIS A 216 4.21 -27.96 3.19
C HIS A 216 4.56 -26.63 3.86
N ILE A 217 3.54 -25.95 4.42
CA ILE A 217 3.71 -24.69 5.14
C ILE A 217 4.00 -24.99 6.61
N ARG A 218 5.11 -24.48 7.12
CA ARG A 218 5.43 -24.49 8.55
C ARG A 218 4.91 -23.23 9.21
N LEU A 219 3.78 -23.32 9.93
CA LEU A 219 3.26 -22.21 10.73
C LEU A 219 3.90 -22.26 12.13
N GLU A 220 4.82 -21.36 12.41
CA GLU A 220 5.52 -21.26 13.68
C GLU A 220 4.97 -20.12 14.54
N CYS A 221 4.54 -20.45 15.76
CA CYS A 221 4.01 -19.50 16.73
C CYS A 221 4.75 -19.65 18.08
N PRO A 222 4.92 -18.54 18.83
CA PRO A 222 5.54 -18.61 20.16
C PRO A 222 4.70 -19.43 21.13
N TYR A 223 5.35 -20.27 21.93
CA TYR A 223 4.68 -21.07 22.94
C TYR A 223 3.98 -20.19 23.99
N ARG A 224 2.82 -20.63 24.46
CA ARG A 224 2.18 -20.04 25.64
C ARG A 224 2.90 -20.51 26.89
N LEU A 225 3.01 -19.66 27.91
CA LEU A 225 3.71 -19.98 29.16
C LEU A 225 3.16 -21.22 29.88
N ASN A 226 1.88 -21.55 29.67
CA ASN A 226 1.19 -22.69 30.24
C ASN A 226 1.23 -23.95 29.33
N GLN A 227 1.93 -23.93 28.22
CA GLN A 227 2.13 -25.13 27.39
C GLN A 227 3.15 -26.09 28.03
N LYS A 228 2.84 -27.40 28.01
CA LYS A 228 3.71 -28.45 28.58
C LYS A 228 5.11 -28.45 27.95
N ASP A 229 5.19 -28.19 26.66
CA ASP A 229 6.43 -28.20 25.86
C ASP A 229 6.97 -26.79 25.60
N TRP A 230 6.85 -25.90 26.58
CA TRP A 230 7.32 -24.52 26.45
C TRP A 230 8.78 -24.45 26.04
N LYS A 231 9.06 -23.65 25.00
CA LYS A 231 10.41 -23.32 24.52
C LYS A 231 10.58 -21.80 24.44
N PRO A 232 11.80 -21.27 24.63
CA PRO A 232 12.04 -19.84 24.46
C PRO A 232 11.76 -19.39 23.03
N THR A 233 11.38 -18.13 22.88
CA THR A 233 11.07 -17.55 21.57
C THR A 233 12.31 -17.52 20.68
N PHE A 234 12.18 -18.02 19.47
CA PHE A 234 13.25 -18.06 18.48
C PHE A 234 13.63 -16.63 18.02
N ILE A 235 14.92 -16.30 17.98
CA ILE A 235 15.42 -14.94 17.68
C ILE A 235 14.92 -14.39 16.32
N PRO A 236 14.89 -15.15 15.22
CA PRO A 236 14.31 -14.70 13.94
C PRO A 236 12.88 -14.24 14.09
N PHE A 237 12.05 -14.90 14.91
CA PHE A 237 10.68 -14.50 15.19
C PHE A 237 10.57 -13.08 15.77
N ALA A 238 11.46 -12.69 16.69
CA ALA A 238 11.44 -11.35 17.28
C ALA A 238 11.76 -10.26 16.24
N LYS A 239 12.72 -10.52 15.35
CA LYS A 239 13.05 -9.59 14.23
C LYS A 239 11.89 -9.45 13.25
N ALA A 240 11.28 -10.53 12.96
CA ALA A 240 10.13 -10.70 12.12
C ALA A 240 8.93 -9.89 12.58
N ARG A 241 8.52 -10.11 13.82
CA ARG A 241 7.43 -9.38 14.45
C ARG A 241 7.67 -7.86 14.40
N LYS A 242 8.87 -7.40 14.73
CA LYS A 242 9.23 -5.99 14.63
C LYS A 242 9.06 -5.42 13.20
N ARG A 243 9.28 -6.24 12.18
CA ARG A 243 9.10 -5.83 10.78
C ARG A 243 7.64 -5.58 10.44
N ILE A 244 6.74 -6.52 10.75
CA ILE A 244 5.31 -6.37 10.43
C ILE A 244 4.67 -5.26 11.28
N GLU A 245 5.08 -5.10 12.55
CA GLU A 245 4.68 -3.96 13.39
C GLU A 245 5.07 -2.62 12.74
N THR A 246 6.27 -2.54 12.16
CA THR A 246 6.74 -1.35 11.41
C THR A 246 5.85 -1.07 10.20
N ILE A 247 5.46 -2.10 9.45
CA ILE A 247 4.57 -1.96 8.29
C ILE A 247 3.21 -1.43 8.72
N PHE A 248 2.61 -2.00 9.77
CA PHE A 248 1.34 -1.52 10.29
C PHE A 248 1.40 -0.10 10.85
N SER A 249 2.54 0.31 11.43
CA SER A 249 2.78 1.70 11.82
C SER A 249 2.82 2.60 10.58
N GLN A 250 3.57 2.24 9.54
CA GLN A 250 3.62 2.99 8.28
C GLN A 250 2.24 3.13 7.64
N LEU A 251 1.45 2.03 7.58
CA LEU A 251 0.08 2.08 7.07
C LEU A 251 -0.83 3.00 7.90
N THR A 252 -0.57 3.10 9.21
CA THR A 252 -1.33 3.97 10.10
C THR A 252 -0.93 5.43 9.96
N ASP A 253 0.36 5.72 10.00
CA ASP A 253 0.89 7.08 10.15
C ASP A 253 0.99 7.78 8.79
N GLN A 254 1.53 7.10 7.76
CA GLN A 254 1.70 7.67 6.43
C GLN A 254 0.45 7.54 5.58
N PHE A 255 -0.19 6.36 5.59
CA PHE A 255 -1.33 6.08 4.71
C PHE A 255 -2.69 6.20 5.40
N LEU A 256 -2.72 6.53 6.69
CA LEU A 256 -3.94 6.81 7.45
C LEU A 256 -4.98 5.66 7.34
N VAL A 257 -4.52 4.39 7.42
CA VAL A 257 -5.37 3.22 7.17
C VAL A 257 -6.55 3.12 8.15
N ILE A 258 -6.41 3.64 9.36
CA ILE A 258 -7.48 3.67 10.36
C ILE A 258 -8.50 4.80 10.15
N ARG A 259 -8.19 5.81 9.31
CA ARG A 259 -9.13 6.88 8.96
C ARG A 259 -10.02 6.40 7.82
N ASN A 260 -11.21 5.98 8.17
CA ASN A 260 -12.15 5.46 7.19
C ASN A 260 -13.39 6.36 7.07
N TYR A 261 -13.59 6.92 5.88
CA TYR A 261 -14.77 7.71 5.53
C TYR A 261 -15.70 6.97 4.54
N ALA A 262 -15.42 5.70 4.24
CA ALA A 262 -16.25 4.91 3.34
C ALA A 262 -17.63 4.67 3.93
N LYS A 263 -18.66 4.75 3.10
CA LYS A 263 -20.06 4.50 3.49
C LYS A 263 -20.52 3.08 3.18
N ILE A 264 -19.80 2.40 2.29
CA ILE A 264 -20.10 1.05 1.81
C ILE A 264 -18.84 0.18 1.86
N THR A 265 -19.01 -1.12 2.01
CA THR A 265 -17.92 -2.11 2.13
C THR A 265 -16.96 -2.06 0.95
N ASN A 266 -17.45 -2.06 -0.31
CA ASN A 266 -16.61 -1.96 -1.49
C ASN A 266 -15.76 -0.68 -1.54
N GLY A 267 -16.29 0.43 -1.01
CA GLY A 267 -15.54 1.68 -0.89
C GLY A 267 -14.43 1.60 0.15
N LEU A 268 -14.64 0.87 1.25
CA LEU A 268 -13.62 0.58 2.24
C LEU A 268 -12.51 -0.29 1.64
N PHE A 269 -12.87 -1.38 0.99
CA PHE A 269 -11.91 -2.31 0.39
C PHE A 269 -11.05 -1.63 -0.66
N ALA A 270 -11.65 -0.85 -1.57
CA ALA A 270 -10.90 -0.07 -2.56
C ALA A 270 -9.91 0.92 -1.93
N ARG A 271 -10.25 1.51 -0.78
CA ARG A 271 -9.32 2.39 -0.04
C ARG A 271 -8.18 1.62 0.60
N ILE A 272 -8.44 0.47 1.21
CA ILE A 272 -7.41 -0.39 1.81
C ILE A 272 -6.44 -0.87 0.72
N ILE A 273 -6.97 -1.37 -0.40
CA ILE A 273 -6.17 -1.76 -1.57
C ILE A 273 -5.25 -0.60 -2.00
N GLY A 274 -5.80 0.59 -2.19
CA GLY A 274 -5.02 1.76 -2.58
C GLY A 274 -3.89 2.11 -1.60
N LYS A 275 -4.13 2.01 -0.29
CA LYS A 275 -3.13 2.30 0.75
C LYS A 275 -1.98 1.28 0.77
N ILE A 276 -2.32 0.00 0.68
CA ILE A 276 -1.31 -1.07 0.61
C ILE A 276 -0.53 -0.97 -0.70
N SER A 277 -1.20 -0.73 -1.83
CA SER A 277 -0.53 -0.56 -3.12
C SER A 277 0.38 0.67 -3.14
N ALA A 278 -0.02 1.77 -2.50
CA ALA A 278 0.83 2.96 -2.37
C ALA A 278 2.09 2.69 -1.52
N LEU A 279 1.97 1.90 -0.45
CA LEU A 279 3.13 1.42 0.31
C LEU A 279 4.06 0.60 -0.60
N THR A 280 3.52 -0.35 -1.36
CA THR A 280 4.28 -1.20 -2.29
C THR A 280 4.98 -0.36 -3.38
N ILE A 281 4.34 0.67 -3.91
CA ILE A 281 4.98 1.62 -4.86
C ILE A 281 6.18 2.33 -4.22
N LEU A 282 6.06 2.83 -2.99
CA LEU A 282 7.19 3.47 -2.31
C LEU A 282 8.32 2.48 -2.00
N GLN A 283 7.98 1.25 -1.68
CA GLN A 283 8.95 0.16 -1.51
C GLN A 283 9.69 -0.13 -2.82
N TYR A 284 8.95 -0.20 -3.93
CA TYR A 284 9.53 -0.40 -5.26
C TYR A 284 10.43 0.77 -5.70
N VAL A 285 10.04 2.01 -5.41
CA VAL A 285 10.91 3.18 -5.65
C VAL A 285 12.22 3.08 -4.85
N ASN A 286 12.18 2.58 -3.62
CA ASN A 286 13.40 2.30 -2.85
C ASN A 286 14.22 1.19 -3.51
N PHE A 287 13.57 0.10 -3.92
CA PHE A 287 14.21 -1.06 -4.55
C PHE A 287 15.00 -0.68 -5.78
N ILE A 288 14.40 0.03 -6.75
CA ILE A 288 15.08 0.46 -8.00
C ILE A 288 16.17 1.51 -7.79
N ASN A 289 16.29 2.08 -6.59
CA ASN A 289 17.31 3.07 -6.25
C ASN A 289 18.30 2.55 -5.18
N ASP A 290 18.39 1.24 -4.98
CA ASP A 290 19.29 0.58 -4.02
C ASP A 290 19.16 1.14 -2.59
N LYS A 291 17.93 1.45 -2.16
CA LYS A 291 17.61 1.92 -0.81
C LYS A 291 16.88 0.84 -0.02
N PRO A 292 17.02 0.84 1.32
CA PRO A 292 16.31 -0.12 2.15
C PRO A 292 14.80 -0.11 1.91
N ILE A 293 14.24 -1.20 1.39
CA ILE A 293 12.84 -1.35 0.97
C ILE A 293 11.87 -0.88 2.06
N GLY A 294 12.06 -1.35 3.30
CA GLY A 294 11.18 -1.02 4.43
C GLY A 294 11.27 0.42 4.97
N ARG A 295 12.14 1.28 4.42
CA ARG A 295 12.31 2.67 4.86
C ARG A 295 11.71 3.66 3.85
N ILE A 296 10.39 3.74 3.78
CA ILE A 296 9.65 4.54 2.79
C ILE A 296 10.03 6.03 2.74
N LYS A 297 10.62 6.58 3.82
CA LYS A 297 11.11 7.98 3.84
C LYS A 297 12.11 8.29 2.73
N TYR A 298 12.90 7.31 2.28
CA TYR A 298 13.83 7.53 1.17
C TYR A 298 13.10 7.72 -0.15
N ALA A 299 12.09 6.89 -0.45
CA ALA A 299 11.26 7.06 -1.63
C ALA A 299 10.53 8.41 -1.63
N LEU A 300 9.95 8.80 -0.48
CA LEU A 300 9.32 10.11 -0.33
C LEU A 300 10.29 11.27 -0.59
N ASN A 301 11.54 11.15 -0.16
CA ASN A 301 12.58 12.17 -0.41
C ASN A 301 13.07 12.18 -1.86
N GLN A 302 13.13 11.03 -2.54
CA GLN A 302 13.52 10.95 -3.96
C GLN A 302 12.53 11.64 -4.87
N PHE A 303 11.25 11.56 -4.58
CA PHE A 303 10.25 12.38 -5.25
C PHE A 303 10.52 13.89 -5.04
N ARG A 304 11.22 14.28 -3.95
CA ARG A 304 11.63 15.68 -3.67
C ARG A 304 12.83 16.15 -4.48
N GLN A 305 13.84 15.31 -4.71
CA GLN A 305 15.11 15.72 -5.32
C GLN A 305 15.06 15.85 -6.85
N GLN A 306 14.21 15.08 -7.54
CA GLN A 306 14.11 15.14 -9.00
C GLN A 306 13.59 16.47 -9.55
N VAL A 307 12.87 17.26 -8.76
CA VAL A 307 12.44 18.62 -9.16
C VAL A 307 13.64 19.56 -9.35
N LEU A 308 14.70 19.41 -8.58
CA LEU A 308 15.94 20.18 -8.76
C LEU A 308 16.65 19.83 -10.07
N PHE A 309 16.69 18.57 -10.47
CA PHE A 309 17.37 18.13 -11.70
C PHE A 309 16.64 18.53 -12.98
N ILE A 310 15.31 18.54 -13.00
CA ILE A 310 14.51 18.98 -14.16
C ILE A 310 14.66 20.49 -14.33
N SER A 311 14.67 21.27 -13.25
CA SER A 311 14.96 22.71 -13.32
C SER A 311 16.34 23.01 -13.87
N PHE A 312 17.37 22.22 -13.55
CA PHE A 312 18.72 22.38 -14.09
C PHE A 312 18.85 21.98 -15.58
N ARG A 313 18.08 21.01 -16.08
CA ARG A 313 18.07 20.65 -17.51
C ARG A 313 17.41 21.74 -18.37
N HIS A 314 16.40 22.44 -17.87
CA HIS A 314 15.82 23.59 -18.59
C HIS A 314 16.72 24.83 -18.56
N LEU A 315 17.61 24.96 -17.60
CA LEU A 315 18.62 26.03 -17.52
C LEU A 315 19.80 25.82 -18.50
N ALA A 316 20.06 24.59 -18.92
CA ALA A 316 21.13 24.26 -19.84
C ALA A 316 20.77 24.48 -21.34
N VAL A 317 19.51 24.78 -21.65
CA VAL A 317 19.03 25.11 -23.01
C VAL A 317 18.62 26.59 -23.03
N GLY A 318 19.63 27.43 -23.15
CA GLY A 318 19.70 28.87 -23.43
C GLY A 318 18.38 29.66 -23.52
N GLY A 319 17.92 30.25 -22.41
CA GLY A 319 16.95 31.33 -22.35
C GLY A 319 17.20 32.21 -21.14
N PRO A 320 16.88 33.53 -21.14
CA PRO A 320 17.14 34.41 -20.02
C PRO A 320 16.27 34.05 -18.82
N VAL A 321 16.90 33.71 -17.69
CA VAL A 321 16.24 33.30 -16.46
C VAL A 321 16.01 34.50 -15.55
N PHE A 322 14.74 34.85 -15.30
CA PHE A 322 14.38 35.70 -14.19
C PHE A 322 14.41 34.85 -12.90
N LEU A 323 15.40 35.09 -12.04
CA LEU A 323 15.46 34.53 -10.69
C LEU A 323 14.63 35.39 -9.76
N PRO A 324 13.74 34.80 -8.93
CA PRO A 324 13.11 35.52 -7.82
C PRO A 324 14.19 35.91 -6.79
N LEU A 325 14.19 37.17 -6.40
CA LEU A 325 15.03 37.75 -5.36
C LEU A 325 14.88 36.97 -4.05
N GLY A 326 15.91 36.19 -3.68
CA GLY A 326 15.91 35.46 -2.40
C GLY A 326 17.08 34.51 -2.17
N PHE A 327 17.88 34.17 -3.14
CA PHE A 327 19.05 33.32 -2.97
C PHE A 327 20.35 34.12 -2.99
N ARG A 328 20.93 34.32 -1.79
CA ARG A 328 22.27 34.85 -1.64
C ARG A 328 23.30 33.76 -2.02
N TYR A 329 24.14 34.10 -2.99
CA TYR A 329 25.46 33.55 -3.33
C TYR A 329 25.74 32.08 -2.97
N CYS A 330 25.62 31.19 -3.93
CA CYS A 330 26.43 29.98 -4.01
C CYS A 330 27.42 30.13 -5.15
N ASN A 331 28.71 30.03 -4.84
CA ASN A 331 29.81 30.30 -5.77
C ASN A 331 29.81 29.33 -6.95
N LEU A 332 29.90 29.85 -8.18
CA LEU A 332 30.01 29.13 -9.46
C LEU A 332 31.23 28.18 -9.55
N PHE A 333 32.13 28.17 -8.57
CA PHE A 333 33.32 27.31 -8.54
C PHE A 333 33.05 25.88 -8.05
N ASP A 334 31.95 25.61 -7.36
CA ASP A 334 31.63 24.24 -6.86
C ASP A 334 30.91 23.36 -7.89
N ALA A 335 30.29 23.96 -8.91
CA ALA A 335 29.61 23.19 -9.97
C ALA A 335 30.60 22.43 -10.89
N ALA A 336 31.82 22.98 -11.08
CA ALA A 336 32.86 22.34 -11.88
C ALA A 336 33.54 21.15 -11.19
N LYS A 337 33.50 21.07 -9.85
CA LYS A 337 34.02 19.93 -9.07
C LYS A 337 33.09 18.75 -9.09
N ILE A 338 31.77 18.96 -9.15
CA ILE A 338 30.76 17.89 -9.16
C ILE A 338 30.78 17.17 -10.52
N LEU A 339 31.08 17.87 -11.64
CA LEU A 339 31.16 17.25 -12.97
C LEU A 339 32.40 16.36 -13.17
N ARG A 340 33.43 16.43 -12.32
CA ARG A 340 34.61 15.55 -12.39
C ARG A 340 34.41 14.20 -11.71
N PHE A 341 33.37 14.00 -10.92
CA PHE A 341 33.10 12.74 -10.23
C PHE A 341 32.27 11.75 -11.06
N PHE A 342 31.78 12.14 -12.23
CA PHE A 342 30.95 11.29 -13.12
C PHE A 342 31.62 10.92 -14.45
N ARG A 343 32.97 10.96 -14.51
CA ARG A 343 33.74 10.33 -15.58
C ARG A 343 34.74 9.33 -14.98
N VAL A 344 34.24 8.14 -14.67
CA VAL A 344 34.95 6.85 -14.77
C VAL A 344 33.85 5.80 -14.99
#